data_0964f0868b9da137a72d67c62e7259e0
#
_entry.id   0964f0868b9da137a72d67c62e7259e0
#
_cell.length_a   1.000
_cell.length_b   1.000
_cell.length_c   1.000
_cell.angle_alpha   90.00
_cell.angle_beta   90.00
_cell.angle_gamma   90.00
#
_symmetry.space_group_name_H-M   'P 1'
#
loop_
_entity.id
_entity.type
_entity.pdbx_description
1 polymer ?
#
loop_
_entity_poly.entity_id
_entity_poly.type
_entity_poly.pdbx_seq_one_letter_code
_entity_poly.pdbx_strand_id
1 'polypeptide(L)'
;MQQLIKVLRRRGQYIIKTTGNSMLPLIRADDSLYIKGIKSARVNINDIIALFKNKKIIAHRVVYKRHNCFITKGDNSLKADGKIYPRQIIGQVFQLKRSGQIINLENFYLFQSTLYFREIIKIVRLMEKHKINYVFLKGLPLYLHVIEAHPNKIYADCDLLIDIDQLAIAEKLLNKAGFIKHETYYSPFHKYFKVRSEEAFFSKKIKQIRINLDIHYEANYWKNHLGTLNVLYSQSNIDKLTSSFLREKKFINLYGSSLPILSPENLVIFLLLHYFHHNFKGVFRLSFIDKVIRKEKKIDWKEMAIKIEEYKLNNYVYPGLLLLKKYFLTPVDGDIMSVLKPGRRESAFIQDKILKENIFNDEERIFAGIKRFKYIFILSTEQGLKKLMINTKIAGKLKTD
;
A
#
# COMPACT_ATOMS: atom_id res chain seq x y z
N MET A 1 -18.63 -0.44 34.02
CA MET A 1 -17.79 -0.56 32.82
C MET A 1 -16.42 0.10 32.97
N GLN A 2 -16.31 1.37 33.31
CA GLN A 2 -15.01 2.02 33.60
C GLN A 2 -14.24 1.33 34.72
N GLN A 3 -14.93 0.80 35.73
CA GLN A 3 -14.31 0.00 36.79
C GLN A 3 -13.71 -1.31 36.25
N LEU A 4 -14.41 -2.02 35.36
CA LEU A 4 -13.87 -3.24 34.71
C LEU A 4 -12.59 -2.96 33.95
N ILE A 5 -12.55 -1.89 33.14
CA ILE A 5 -11.35 -1.48 32.41
C ILE A 5 -10.22 -1.14 33.39
N LYS A 6 -10.51 -0.45 34.50
CA LYS A 6 -9.52 -0.16 35.55
C LYS A 6 -8.97 -1.44 36.21
N VAL A 7 -9.84 -2.41 36.49
CA VAL A 7 -9.44 -3.70 37.04
C VAL A 7 -8.56 -4.47 36.05
N LEU A 8 -8.98 -4.58 34.82
CA LEU A 8 -8.21 -5.27 33.77
C LEU A 8 -6.84 -4.63 33.58
N ARG A 9 -6.75 -3.30 33.57
CA ARG A 9 -5.45 -2.59 33.48
C ARG A 9 -4.54 -2.85 34.70
N ARG A 10 -5.10 -3.01 35.88
CA ARG A 10 -4.33 -3.24 37.11
C ARG A 10 -3.85 -4.69 37.28
N ARG A 11 -4.53 -5.67 36.68
CA ARG A 11 -4.18 -7.10 36.77
C ARG A 11 -2.90 -7.50 35.99
N GLY A 12 -2.26 -6.56 35.29
CA GLY A 12 -1.02 -6.80 34.57
C GLY A 12 -1.20 -7.62 33.30
N GLN A 13 -1.73 -8.84 33.38
CA GLN A 13 -2.00 -9.71 32.21
C GLN A 13 -3.35 -10.41 32.35
N TYR A 14 -4.02 -10.66 31.22
CA TYR A 14 -5.26 -11.40 31.14
C TYR A 14 -5.43 -12.06 29.78
N ILE A 15 -6.34 -13.03 29.70
CA ILE A 15 -6.58 -13.82 28.49
C ILE A 15 -8.02 -13.57 28.03
N ILE A 16 -8.20 -13.37 26.72
CA ILE A 16 -9.52 -13.27 26.08
C ILE A 16 -9.58 -14.27 24.94
N LYS A 17 -10.64 -15.05 24.87
CA LYS A 17 -10.94 -15.92 23.72
C LYS A 17 -11.61 -15.10 22.61
N THR A 18 -11.17 -15.29 21.38
CA THR A 18 -11.71 -14.60 20.21
C THR A 18 -12.89 -15.35 19.61
N THR A 19 -13.85 -14.60 19.05
CA THR A 19 -15.04 -15.17 18.37
C THR A 19 -15.19 -14.70 16.94
N GLY A 20 -14.34 -13.78 16.49
CA GLY A 20 -14.48 -13.12 15.19
C GLY A 20 -13.29 -13.31 14.27
N ASN A 21 -13.50 -12.97 12.98
CA ASN A 21 -12.52 -13.12 11.91
C ASN A 21 -11.96 -11.77 11.41
N SER A 22 -12.19 -10.68 12.14
CA SER A 22 -11.77 -9.32 11.74
C SER A 22 -10.25 -9.15 11.66
N MET A 23 -9.49 -10.01 12.32
CA MET A 23 -8.02 -9.97 12.40
C MET A 23 -7.33 -11.10 11.61
N LEU A 24 -8.05 -11.77 10.70
CA LEU A 24 -7.43 -12.73 9.77
C LEU A 24 -6.35 -12.05 8.93
N PRO A 25 -5.32 -12.79 8.54
CA PRO A 25 -5.03 -14.20 8.82
C PRO A 25 -4.32 -14.46 10.15
N LEU A 26 -3.88 -13.40 10.84
CA LEU A 26 -3.05 -13.51 12.03
C LEU A 26 -3.82 -14.09 13.23
N ILE A 27 -4.95 -13.49 13.59
CA ILE A 27 -5.81 -13.93 14.69
C ILE A 27 -7.07 -14.55 14.10
N ARG A 28 -7.43 -15.74 14.55
CA ARG A 28 -8.58 -16.52 14.12
C ARG A 28 -9.61 -16.64 15.23
N ALA A 29 -10.83 -17.01 14.88
CA ALA A 29 -11.79 -17.43 15.87
C ALA A 29 -11.21 -18.57 16.75
N ASP A 30 -11.57 -18.61 18.02
CA ASP A 30 -11.10 -19.54 19.05
C ASP A 30 -9.64 -19.38 19.49
N ASP A 31 -8.85 -18.47 18.94
CA ASP A 31 -7.57 -18.11 19.52
C ASP A 31 -7.76 -17.49 20.91
N SER A 32 -6.86 -17.80 21.84
CA SER A 32 -6.77 -17.13 23.13
C SER A 32 -5.70 -16.03 23.05
N LEU A 33 -6.11 -14.78 23.25
CA LEU A 33 -5.22 -13.62 23.21
C LEU A 33 -4.69 -13.32 24.60
N TYR A 34 -3.38 -13.24 24.73
CA TYR A 34 -2.70 -12.76 25.92
C TYR A 34 -2.48 -11.26 25.80
N ILE A 35 -3.01 -10.53 26.76
CA ILE A 35 -3.05 -9.06 26.75
C ILE A 35 -2.34 -8.55 27.98
N LYS A 36 -1.42 -7.60 27.79
CA LYS A 36 -0.75 -6.87 28.88
C LYS A 36 -1.28 -5.45 28.96
N GLY A 37 -1.44 -4.95 30.18
CA GLY A 37 -1.78 -3.54 30.42
C GLY A 37 -0.76 -2.62 29.76
N ILE A 38 -1.22 -1.56 29.12
CA ILE A 38 -0.35 -0.57 28.46
C ILE A 38 -0.83 0.85 28.76
N LYS A 39 0.12 1.75 29.03
CA LYS A 39 -0.17 3.19 29.05
C LYS A 39 -0.40 3.66 27.61
N SER A 40 -1.44 4.44 27.36
CA SER A 40 -1.79 4.90 25.99
C SER A 40 -0.66 5.64 25.28
N ALA A 41 0.21 6.33 26.02
CA ALA A 41 1.39 6.99 25.47
C ALA A 41 2.36 6.00 24.80
N ARG A 42 2.44 4.76 25.29
CA ARG A 42 3.32 3.69 24.78
C ARG A 42 2.69 2.88 23.64
N VAL A 43 1.43 3.11 23.32
CA VAL A 43 0.78 2.47 22.15
C VAL A 43 1.34 3.05 20.88
N ASN A 44 1.79 2.19 19.97
CA ASN A 44 2.38 2.56 18.69
C ASN A 44 1.49 2.15 17.51
N ILE A 45 1.73 2.75 16.36
CA ILE A 45 1.13 2.29 15.09
C ILE A 45 1.58 0.85 14.85
N ASN A 46 0.66 0.03 14.36
CA ASN A 46 0.74 -1.41 14.16
C ASN A 46 0.58 -2.28 15.43
N ASP A 47 0.55 -1.71 16.63
CA ASP A 47 0.19 -2.49 17.81
C ASP A 47 -1.24 -3.05 17.67
N ILE A 48 -1.45 -4.28 18.11
CA ILE A 48 -2.79 -4.84 18.28
C ILE A 48 -3.22 -4.53 19.72
N ILE A 49 -4.27 -3.74 19.87
CA ILE A 49 -4.79 -3.36 21.17
C ILE A 49 -6.16 -3.97 21.43
N ALA A 50 -6.36 -4.44 22.65
CA ALA A 50 -7.68 -4.74 23.15
C ALA A 50 -8.32 -3.44 23.62
N LEU A 51 -9.53 -3.18 23.16
CA LEU A 51 -10.26 -1.95 23.46
C LEU A 51 -11.75 -2.25 23.69
N PHE A 52 -12.39 -1.37 24.44
CA PHE A 52 -13.82 -1.43 24.71
C PHE A 52 -14.57 -0.47 23.80
N LYS A 53 -15.46 -1.02 22.97
CA LYS A 53 -16.30 -0.25 22.05
C LYS A 53 -17.65 -0.94 21.87
N ASN A 54 -18.74 -0.17 21.81
CA ASN A 54 -20.10 -0.65 21.57
C ASN A 54 -20.48 -1.84 22.49
N LYS A 55 -20.17 -1.71 23.77
CA LYS A 55 -20.42 -2.73 24.81
C LYS A 55 -19.66 -4.06 24.62
N LYS A 56 -18.66 -4.10 23.73
CA LYS A 56 -17.85 -5.30 23.46
C LYS A 56 -16.36 -4.99 23.63
N ILE A 57 -15.59 -6.03 23.95
CA ILE A 57 -14.13 -5.97 23.85
C ILE A 57 -13.76 -6.46 22.47
N ILE A 58 -12.98 -5.65 21.75
CA ILE A 58 -12.44 -5.99 20.43
C ILE A 58 -10.92 -5.86 20.46
N ALA A 59 -10.23 -6.65 19.64
CA ALA A 59 -8.78 -6.58 19.46
C ALA A 59 -8.49 -6.20 18.02
N HIS A 60 -8.03 -4.96 17.79
CA HIS A 60 -7.78 -4.43 16.47
C HIS A 60 -6.43 -3.71 16.41
N ARG A 61 -5.91 -3.55 15.19
CA ARG A 61 -4.61 -2.92 14.92
C ARG A 61 -4.74 -1.41 14.91
N VAL A 62 -3.79 -0.72 15.55
CA VAL A 62 -3.66 0.73 15.49
C VAL A 62 -3.11 1.11 14.11
N VAL A 63 -3.92 1.80 13.31
CA VAL A 63 -3.54 2.24 11.96
C VAL A 63 -3.16 3.71 11.88
N TYR A 64 -3.52 4.49 12.91
CA TYR A 64 -3.17 5.90 13.01
C TYR A 64 -3.17 6.36 14.47
N LYS A 65 -2.25 7.27 14.82
CA LYS A 65 -2.12 7.88 16.14
C LYS A 65 -1.84 9.37 16.00
N ARG A 66 -2.63 10.20 16.70
CA ARG A 66 -2.38 11.64 16.80
C ARG A 66 -2.82 12.13 18.18
N HIS A 67 -1.89 12.76 18.94
CA HIS A 67 -2.15 13.18 20.32
C HIS A 67 -2.80 12.06 21.16
N ASN A 68 -3.96 12.33 21.72
CA ASN A 68 -4.74 11.38 22.54
C ASN A 68 -5.85 10.66 21.74
N CYS A 69 -5.67 10.48 20.44
CA CYS A 69 -6.63 9.82 19.58
C CYS A 69 -5.95 8.74 18.75
N PHE A 70 -6.58 7.58 18.69
CA PHE A 70 -6.15 6.44 17.86
C PHE A 70 -7.25 6.10 16.87
N ILE A 71 -6.86 5.61 15.71
CA ILE A 71 -7.76 4.92 14.79
C ILE A 71 -7.30 3.47 14.75
N THR A 72 -8.23 2.56 14.99
CA THR A 72 -7.98 1.12 14.88
C THR A 72 -8.78 0.52 13.74
N LYS A 73 -8.31 -0.62 13.24
CA LYS A 73 -8.97 -1.37 12.18
C LYS A 73 -8.62 -2.85 12.31
N GLY A 74 -9.58 -3.73 12.08
CA GLY A 74 -9.29 -5.16 11.91
C GLY A 74 -8.51 -5.40 10.62
N ASP A 75 -7.53 -6.31 10.65
CA ASP A 75 -6.68 -6.61 9.49
C ASP A 75 -7.50 -7.11 8.29
N ASN A 76 -8.62 -7.79 8.55
CA ASN A 76 -9.58 -8.27 7.54
C ASN A 76 -10.82 -7.37 7.40
N SER A 77 -10.82 -6.17 7.94
CA SER A 77 -11.96 -5.25 7.88
C SER A 77 -11.72 -4.16 6.86
N LEU A 78 -12.74 -3.81 6.06
CA LEU A 78 -12.68 -2.68 5.11
C LEU A 78 -12.82 -1.33 5.83
N LYS A 79 -13.60 -1.28 6.90
CA LYS A 79 -13.89 -0.05 7.64
C LYS A 79 -13.08 0.04 8.92
N ALA A 80 -12.57 1.23 9.20
CA ALA A 80 -11.92 1.53 10.47
C ALA A 80 -12.97 1.69 11.58
N ASP A 81 -12.52 1.50 12.82
CA ASP A 81 -13.40 1.60 14.00
C ASP A 81 -13.79 3.04 14.35
N GLY A 82 -13.19 4.03 13.68
CA GLY A 82 -13.30 5.44 14.04
C GLY A 82 -12.37 5.84 15.18
N LYS A 83 -12.65 6.95 15.83
CA LYS A 83 -11.80 7.50 16.89
C LYS A 83 -11.89 6.66 18.16
N ILE A 84 -10.75 6.25 18.68
CA ILE A 84 -10.58 5.54 19.95
C ILE A 84 -9.77 6.43 20.89
N TYR A 85 -10.25 6.58 22.10
CA TYR A 85 -9.62 7.40 23.12
C TYR A 85 -8.88 6.54 24.18
N PRO A 86 -7.89 7.08 24.90
CA PRO A 86 -7.12 6.37 25.91
C PRO A 86 -7.97 5.58 26.92
N ARG A 87 -9.10 6.15 27.31
CA ARG A 87 -10.03 5.50 28.27
C ARG A 87 -10.64 4.19 27.77
N GLN A 88 -10.68 3.96 26.47
CA GLN A 88 -11.24 2.76 25.85
C GLN A 88 -10.20 1.64 25.68
N ILE A 89 -8.89 1.97 25.73
CA ILE A 89 -7.82 0.98 25.56
C ILE A 89 -7.69 0.18 26.84
N ILE A 90 -7.74 -1.13 26.74
CA ILE A 90 -7.59 -2.06 27.87
C ILE A 90 -6.13 -2.51 27.99
N GLY A 91 -5.51 -2.92 26.89
CA GLY A 91 -4.13 -3.39 26.87
C GLY A 91 -3.65 -3.70 25.47
N GLN A 92 -2.41 -4.19 25.36
CA GLN A 92 -1.76 -4.62 24.12
C GLN A 92 -1.77 -6.15 24.04
N VAL A 93 -2.16 -6.69 22.90
CA VAL A 93 -2.02 -8.12 22.58
C VAL A 93 -0.54 -8.38 22.23
N PHE A 94 0.10 -9.29 22.95
CA PHE A 94 1.51 -9.61 22.74
C PHE A 94 1.77 -11.07 22.39
N GLN A 95 0.81 -11.96 22.74
CA GLN A 95 0.85 -13.37 22.40
C GLN A 95 -0.53 -13.87 22.05
N LEU A 96 -0.61 -14.98 21.33
CA LEU A 96 -1.82 -15.76 21.13
C LEU A 96 -1.55 -17.25 21.37
N LYS A 97 -2.58 -18.00 21.80
CA LYS A 97 -2.55 -19.46 21.87
C LYS A 97 -3.53 -20.02 20.86
N ARG A 98 -3.04 -20.94 20.02
CA ARG A 98 -3.80 -21.66 19.00
C ARG A 98 -3.46 -23.14 19.07
N SER A 99 -4.45 -24.01 19.15
CA SER A 99 -4.27 -25.47 19.19
C SER A 99 -3.16 -25.91 20.15
N GLY A 100 -3.15 -25.35 21.35
CA GLY A 100 -2.15 -25.63 22.40
C GLY A 100 -0.82 -24.87 22.26
N GLN A 101 -0.49 -24.35 21.10
CA GLN A 101 0.78 -23.64 20.85
C GLN A 101 0.68 -22.15 21.19
N ILE A 102 1.70 -21.62 21.84
CA ILE A 102 1.83 -20.18 22.16
C ILE A 102 2.67 -19.52 21.05
N ILE A 103 2.15 -18.47 20.47
CA ILE A 103 2.78 -17.67 19.44
C ILE A 103 3.04 -16.28 20.01
N ASN A 104 4.32 -15.92 20.21
CA ASN A 104 4.72 -14.56 20.51
C ASN A 104 4.66 -13.75 19.21
N LEU A 105 3.92 -12.63 19.22
CA LEU A 105 3.69 -11.85 17.99
C LEU A 105 4.95 -11.17 17.48
N GLU A 106 5.78 -10.63 18.34
CA GLU A 106 7.05 -9.98 17.97
C GLU A 106 8.00 -10.98 17.30
N ASN A 107 8.22 -12.12 17.94
CA ASN A 107 9.05 -13.18 17.39
C ASN A 107 8.50 -13.71 16.07
N PHE A 108 7.19 -13.83 15.95
CA PHE A 108 6.55 -14.27 14.71
C PHE A 108 6.79 -13.27 13.57
N TYR A 109 6.63 -11.97 13.82
CA TYR A 109 6.89 -10.94 12.81
C TYR A 109 8.35 -10.90 12.38
N LEU A 110 9.27 -10.97 13.36
CA LEU A 110 10.71 -11.02 13.08
C LEU A 110 11.06 -12.23 12.22
N PHE A 111 10.58 -13.41 12.60
CA PHE A 111 10.82 -14.64 11.84
C PHE A 111 10.26 -14.54 10.41
N GLN A 112 9.04 -14.08 10.26
CA GLN A 112 8.38 -13.94 8.97
C GLN A 112 9.13 -12.96 8.06
N SER A 113 9.49 -11.79 8.55
CA SER A 113 10.19 -10.76 7.77
C SER A 113 11.64 -11.18 7.43
N THR A 114 12.32 -11.85 8.34
CA THR A 114 13.68 -12.39 8.10
C THR A 114 13.65 -13.45 7.00
N LEU A 115 12.69 -14.38 7.08
CA LEU A 115 12.52 -15.41 6.05
C LEU A 115 12.19 -14.80 4.70
N TYR A 116 11.31 -13.81 4.69
CA TYR A 116 10.92 -13.09 3.49
C TYR A 116 12.13 -12.38 2.85
N PHE A 117 12.90 -11.66 3.66
CA PHE A 117 14.09 -10.95 3.20
C PHE A 117 15.15 -11.90 2.64
N ARG A 118 15.37 -13.04 3.29
CA ARG A 118 16.29 -14.07 2.79
C ARG A 118 15.91 -14.57 1.39
N GLU A 119 14.64 -14.77 1.11
CA GLU A 119 14.19 -15.19 -0.22
C GLU A 119 14.34 -14.05 -1.25
N ILE A 120 14.09 -12.79 -0.86
CA ILE A 120 14.36 -11.64 -1.73
C ILE A 120 15.85 -11.60 -2.13
N ILE A 121 16.78 -11.80 -1.19
CA ILE A 121 18.21 -11.79 -1.49
C ILE A 121 18.61 -12.90 -2.47
N LYS A 122 17.98 -14.06 -2.39
CA LYS A 122 18.21 -15.13 -3.39
C LYS A 122 17.77 -14.69 -4.79
N ILE A 123 16.63 -14.02 -4.89
CA ILE A 123 16.12 -13.49 -6.16
C ILE A 123 17.06 -12.40 -6.70
N VAL A 124 17.47 -11.47 -5.85
CA VAL A 124 18.45 -10.42 -6.21
C VAL A 124 19.71 -11.03 -6.83
N ARG A 125 20.32 -12.01 -6.17
CA ARG A 125 21.51 -12.69 -6.70
C ARG A 125 21.27 -13.39 -8.03
N LEU A 126 20.08 -13.95 -8.24
CA LEU A 126 19.70 -14.55 -9.54
C LEU A 126 19.55 -13.49 -10.62
N MET A 127 18.89 -12.38 -10.32
CA MET A 127 18.70 -11.27 -11.26
C MET A 127 20.04 -10.64 -11.65
N GLU A 128 20.92 -10.39 -10.68
CA GLU A 128 22.27 -9.85 -10.91
C GLU A 128 23.13 -10.79 -11.77
N LYS A 129 23.17 -12.11 -11.41
CA LYS A 129 23.92 -13.12 -12.17
C LYS A 129 23.51 -13.15 -13.64
N HIS A 130 22.25 -12.91 -13.96
CA HIS A 130 21.71 -12.95 -15.33
C HIS A 130 21.56 -11.55 -15.95
N LYS A 131 22.12 -10.51 -15.30
CA LYS A 131 22.11 -9.13 -15.76
C LYS A 131 20.70 -8.61 -16.08
N ILE A 132 19.71 -9.02 -15.29
CA ILE A 132 18.35 -8.52 -15.39
C ILE A 132 18.32 -7.09 -14.90
N ASN A 133 17.75 -6.19 -15.71
CA ASN A 133 17.51 -4.80 -15.34
C ASN A 133 16.21 -4.70 -14.53
N TYR A 134 16.31 -4.45 -13.23
CA TYR A 134 15.17 -4.38 -12.33
C TYR A 134 15.34 -3.28 -11.27
N VAL A 135 14.25 -2.94 -10.60
CA VAL A 135 14.23 -2.03 -9.45
C VAL A 135 13.07 -2.41 -8.50
N PHE A 136 13.29 -2.29 -7.19
CA PHE A 136 12.22 -2.44 -6.21
C PHE A 136 11.33 -1.20 -6.20
N LEU A 137 10.04 -1.40 -6.44
CA LEU A 137 9.03 -0.34 -6.38
C LEU A 137 8.53 -0.12 -4.96
N LYS A 138 8.20 -1.21 -4.27
CA LYS A 138 7.79 -1.24 -2.87
C LYS A 138 8.08 -2.62 -2.25
N GLY A 139 7.73 -2.82 -0.99
CA GLY A 139 7.89 -4.09 -0.32
C GLY A 139 8.87 -4.01 0.84
N LEU A 140 9.27 -5.20 1.33
CA LEU A 140 10.09 -5.31 2.55
C LEU A 140 11.45 -4.59 2.46
N PRO A 141 12.20 -4.62 1.33
CA PRO A 141 13.46 -3.88 1.24
C PRO A 141 13.30 -2.39 1.48
N LEU A 142 12.31 -1.77 0.83
CA LEU A 142 12.03 -0.36 1.00
C LEU A 142 11.56 -0.05 2.44
N TYR A 143 10.73 -0.94 3.01
CA TYR A 143 10.29 -0.78 4.40
C TYR A 143 11.49 -0.79 5.37
N LEU A 144 12.39 -1.77 5.25
CA LEU A 144 13.59 -1.86 6.09
C LEU A 144 14.50 -0.65 5.94
N HIS A 145 14.67 -0.15 4.73
CA HIS A 145 15.46 1.06 4.46
C HIS A 145 14.86 2.31 5.14
N VAL A 146 13.53 2.50 5.02
CA VAL A 146 12.86 3.72 5.50
C VAL A 146 12.64 3.69 7.01
N ILE A 147 12.26 2.52 7.56
CA ILE A 147 11.87 2.37 8.97
C ILE A 147 13.06 1.95 9.86
N GLU A 148 14.09 1.33 9.26
CA GLU A 148 15.28 0.82 9.96
C GLU A 148 14.96 -0.20 11.06
N ALA A 149 13.82 -0.89 10.93
CA ALA A 149 13.37 -1.93 11.84
C ALA A 149 12.53 -2.96 11.12
N HIS A 150 12.52 -4.19 11.63
CA HIS A 150 11.61 -5.21 11.15
C HIS A 150 10.14 -4.80 11.41
N PRO A 151 9.23 -5.12 10.48
CA PRO A 151 7.82 -4.76 10.65
C PRO A 151 7.19 -5.52 11.81
N ASN A 152 6.40 -4.82 12.61
CA ASN A 152 5.53 -5.42 13.65
C ASN A 152 4.14 -5.79 13.08
N LYS A 153 4.11 -6.28 11.87
CA LYS A 153 2.95 -6.81 11.14
C LYS A 153 3.40 -7.86 10.14
N ILE A 154 2.46 -8.69 9.65
CA ILE A 154 2.74 -9.59 8.53
C ILE A 154 3.03 -8.74 7.29
N TYR A 155 4.14 -9.05 6.63
CA TYR A 155 4.48 -8.47 5.34
C TYR A 155 3.95 -9.37 4.23
N ALA A 156 3.22 -8.79 3.26
CA ALA A 156 2.42 -9.57 2.33
C ALA A 156 3.04 -9.68 0.93
N ASP A 157 3.66 -8.63 0.42
CA ASP A 157 4.09 -8.52 -0.97
C ASP A 157 5.42 -7.80 -1.14
N CYS A 158 6.02 -7.98 -2.30
CA CYS A 158 7.19 -7.24 -2.76
C CYS A 158 7.04 -7.01 -4.27
N ASP A 159 7.21 -5.78 -4.69
CA ASP A 159 6.98 -5.36 -6.08
C ASP A 159 8.30 -4.98 -6.73
N LEU A 160 8.56 -5.59 -7.88
CA LEU A 160 9.70 -5.31 -8.72
C LEU A 160 9.22 -4.82 -10.09
N LEU A 161 9.87 -3.81 -10.61
CA LEU A 161 9.77 -3.42 -12.00
C LEU A 161 10.93 -4.06 -12.76
N ILE A 162 10.63 -4.72 -13.87
CA ILE A 162 11.61 -5.39 -14.73
C ILE A 162 11.40 -4.88 -16.16
N ASP A 163 12.49 -4.78 -16.92
CA ASP A 163 12.41 -4.53 -18.35
C ASP A 163 11.60 -5.63 -19.04
N ILE A 164 10.63 -5.24 -19.86
CA ILE A 164 9.71 -6.18 -20.51
C ILE A 164 10.42 -7.20 -21.38
N ASP A 165 11.51 -6.80 -22.04
CA ASP A 165 12.30 -7.69 -22.91
C ASP A 165 12.99 -8.80 -22.11
N GLN A 166 13.18 -8.61 -20.80
CA GLN A 166 13.79 -9.57 -19.88
C GLN A 166 12.78 -10.36 -19.06
N LEU A 167 11.47 -10.08 -19.19
CA LEU A 167 10.43 -10.70 -18.40
C LEU A 167 10.43 -12.23 -18.50
N ALA A 168 10.54 -12.78 -19.72
CA ALA A 168 10.53 -14.23 -19.93
C ALA A 168 11.70 -14.93 -19.24
N ILE A 169 12.87 -14.29 -19.19
CA ILE A 169 14.05 -14.79 -18.49
C ILE A 169 13.81 -14.74 -16.98
N ALA A 170 13.30 -13.60 -16.47
CA ALA A 170 13.00 -13.41 -15.06
C ALA A 170 11.99 -14.45 -14.56
N GLU A 171 10.93 -14.73 -15.33
CA GLU A 171 9.93 -15.77 -15.01
C GLU A 171 10.57 -17.17 -14.89
N LYS A 172 11.43 -17.55 -15.83
CA LYS A 172 12.17 -18.82 -15.77
C LYS A 172 13.07 -18.92 -14.53
N LEU A 173 13.72 -17.83 -14.14
CA LEU A 173 14.56 -17.77 -12.95
C LEU A 173 13.74 -17.91 -11.67
N LEU A 174 12.61 -17.23 -11.57
CA LEU A 174 11.69 -17.33 -10.45
C LEU A 174 11.14 -18.75 -10.30
N ASN A 175 10.73 -19.39 -11.40
CA ASN A 175 10.26 -20.77 -11.40
C ASN A 175 11.36 -21.72 -10.90
N LYS A 176 12.61 -21.57 -11.35
CA LYS A 176 13.77 -22.35 -10.85
C LYS A 176 14.03 -22.09 -9.36
N ALA A 177 13.74 -20.90 -8.86
CA ALA A 177 13.84 -20.54 -7.44
C ALA A 177 12.67 -21.09 -6.60
N GLY A 178 11.72 -21.80 -7.22
CA GLY A 178 10.57 -22.44 -6.57
C GLY A 178 9.37 -21.49 -6.37
N PHE A 179 9.30 -20.39 -7.10
CA PHE A 179 8.12 -19.55 -7.18
C PHE A 179 7.16 -20.08 -8.24
N ILE A 180 5.89 -20.03 -7.95
CA ILE A 180 4.82 -20.46 -8.85
C ILE A 180 4.14 -19.18 -9.37
N LYS A 181 4.05 -19.05 -10.70
CA LYS A 181 3.27 -18.01 -11.35
C LYS A 181 1.79 -18.31 -11.18
N HIS A 182 1.03 -17.29 -10.83
CA HIS A 182 -0.43 -17.38 -10.74
C HIS A 182 -1.07 -16.61 -11.89
N GLU A 183 -2.16 -17.15 -12.40
CA GLU A 183 -3.01 -16.40 -13.31
C GLU A 183 -3.61 -15.21 -12.56
N THR A 184 -3.44 -14.03 -13.11
CA THR A 184 -4.06 -12.81 -12.57
C THR A 184 -5.52 -12.79 -13.03
N TYR A 185 -6.44 -13.10 -12.12
CA TYR A 185 -7.88 -12.95 -12.37
C TYR A 185 -8.23 -11.45 -12.33
N TYR A 186 -8.36 -10.89 -13.49
CA TYR A 186 -8.80 -9.53 -13.66
C TYR A 186 -10.33 -9.44 -13.54
N SER A 187 -10.83 -8.23 -13.24
CA SER A 187 -12.24 -7.85 -13.12
C SER A 187 -13.11 -8.42 -14.27
N PRO A 188 -14.41 -8.71 -14.07
CA PRO A 188 -15.34 -9.08 -15.14
C PRO A 188 -15.30 -8.21 -16.39
N PHE A 189 -14.89 -6.95 -16.24
CA PHE A 189 -14.66 -6.02 -17.35
C PHE A 189 -13.50 -6.41 -18.29
N HIS A 190 -12.64 -7.33 -17.89
CA HIS A 190 -11.58 -7.89 -18.74
C HIS A 190 -12.09 -8.53 -20.04
N LYS A 191 -13.25 -9.15 -19.97
CA LYS A 191 -13.88 -9.80 -21.13
C LYS A 191 -14.23 -8.82 -22.25
N TYR A 192 -14.49 -7.56 -21.89
CA TYR A 192 -14.92 -6.50 -22.81
C TYR A 192 -13.80 -5.57 -23.26
N PHE A 193 -12.69 -5.54 -22.55
CA PHE A 193 -11.55 -4.66 -22.85
C PHE A 193 -10.29 -5.52 -22.97
N LYS A 194 -9.69 -5.58 -24.15
CA LYS A 194 -8.38 -6.23 -24.34
C LYS A 194 -7.36 -5.50 -23.49
N VAL A 195 -7.06 -6.02 -22.32
CA VAL A 195 -6.07 -5.45 -21.40
C VAL A 195 -4.77 -6.18 -21.59
N ARG A 196 -3.71 -5.44 -21.83
CA ARG A 196 -2.35 -5.94 -21.69
C ARG A 196 -2.13 -6.17 -20.19
N SER A 197 -1.72 -7.36 -19.78
CA SER A 197 -1.27 -7.59 -18.42
C SER A 197 -0.08 -6.67 -18.16
N GLU A 198 -0.06 -5.98 -17.03
CA GLU A 198 1.01 -5.03 -16.65
C GLU A 198 1.87 -5.61 -15.54
N GLU A 199 1.46 -6.76 -15.00
CA GLU A 199 2.11 -7.45 -13.90
C GLU A 199 1.93 -8.97 -13.98
N ALA A 200 2.85 -9.69 -13.35
CA ALA A 200 2.78 -11.12 -13.13
C ALA A 200 2.95 -11.41 -11.64
N PHE A 201 1.99 -12.15 -11.06
CA PHE A 201 1.99 -12.52 -9.66
C PHE A 201 2.68 -13.86 -9.45
N PHE A 202 3.63 -13.90 -8.52
CA PHE A 202 4.35 -15.11 -8.13
C PHE A 202 4.23 -15.36 -6.63
N SER A 203 4.15 -16.61 -6.22
CA SER A 203 4.27 -16.95 -4.81
C SER A 203 5.10 -18.20 -4.57
N LYS A 204 5.73 -18.23 -3.40
CA LYS A 204 6.45 -19.39 -2.87
C LYS A 204 6.00 -19.65 -1.44
N LYS A 205 5.68 -20.90 -1.13
CA LYS A 205 5.33 -21.30 0.23
C LYS A 205 6.54 -21.94 0.91
N ILE A 206 6.93 -21.41 2.07
CA ILE A 206 7.98 -21.97 2.91
C ILE A 206 7.37 -22.25 4.29
N LYS A 207 7.21 -23.53 4.63
CA LYS A 207 6.40 -23.95 5.79
C LYS A 207 5.00 -23.36 5.70
N GLN A 208 4.58 -22.54 6.67
CA GLN A 208 3.27 -21.89 6.69
C GLN A 208 3.28 -20.43 6.18
N ILE A 209 4.46 -19.93 5.78
CA ILE A 209 4.64 -18.57 5.29
C ILE A 209 4.60 -18.55 3.76
N ARG A 210 3.77 -17.69 3.20
CA ARG A 210 3.74 -17.41 1.77
C ARG A 210 4.53 -16.15 1.49
N ILE A 211 5.42 -16.21 0.51
CA ILE A 211 6.21 -15.10 -0.02
C ILE A 211 5.64 -14.78 -1.38
N ASN A 212 5.13 -13.56 -1.52
CA ASN A 212 4.51 -13.06 -2.74
C ASN A 212 5.43 -12.07 -3.42
N LEU A 213 5.46 -12.11 -4.74
CA LEU A 213 6.19 -11.18 -5.59
C LEU A 213 5.27 -10.73 -6.71
N ASP A 214 5.17 -9.43 -6.88
CA ASP A 214 4.50 -8.80 -8.00
C ASP A 214 5.56 -8.25 -8.95
N ILE A 215 5.63 -8.84 -10.14
CA ILE A 215 6.57 -8.43 -11.19
C ILE A 215 5.83 -7.52 -12.15
N HIS A 216 6.20 -6.25 -12.12
CA HIS A 216 5.68 -5.23 -13.02
C HIS A 216 6.63 -5.05 -14.19
N TYR A 217 6.10 -4.71 -15.34
CA TYR A 217 6.84 -4.28 -16.52
C TYR A 217 6.36 -2.93 -17.07
N GLU A 218 5.41 -2.31 -16.36
CA GLU A 218 5.02 -0.92 -16.52
C GLU A 218 4.98 -0.22 -15.16
N ALA A 219 5.43 1.02 -15.10
CA ALA A 219 5.47 1.82 -13.87
C ALA A 219 4.10 2.24 -13.35
N ASN A 220 3.03 1.81 -14.01
CA ASN A 220 1.70 2.36 -13.78
C ASN A 220 0.64 1.27 -13.61
N TYR A 221 -0.17 1.40 -12.55
CA TYR A 221 -1.24 0.47 -12.16
C TYR A 221 -2.64 0.85 -12.65
N TRP A 222 -2.86 1.97 -13.32
CA TRP A 222 -4.22 2.49 -13.53
C TRP A 222 -5.01 1.71 -14.54
N LYS A 223 -4.33 1.05 -15.47
CA LYS A 223 -4.93 0.37 -16.59
C LYS A 223 -5.56 -0.96 -16.27
N ASN A 224 -5.16 -1.59 -15.16
CA ASN A 224 -5.48 -2.99 -14.85
C ASN A 224 -6.96 -3.33 -14.80
N HIS A 225 -7.85 -2.36 -14.77
CA HIS A 225 -9.28 -2.63 -14.59
C HIS A 225 -10.18 -2.16 -15.73
N LEU A 226 -9.67 -1.38 -16.68
CA LEU A 226 -10.52 -0.68 -17.64
C LEU A 226 -10.04 -0.76 -19.10
N GLY A 227 -9.10 -1.64 -19.42
CA GLY A 227 -8.64 -1.83 -20.78
C GLY A 227 -7.95 -0.62 -21.37
N THR A 228 -8.18 -0.36 -22.65
CA THR A 228 -7.52 0.70 -23.40
C THR A 228 -7.83 2.11 -22.92
N LEU A 229 -7.34 2.47 -21.72
CA LEU A 229 -7.38 3.84 -21.22
C LEU A 229 -6.29 4.75 -21.85
N ASN A 230 -5.60 4.28 -22.88
CA ASN A 230 -4.60 5.07 -23.63
C ASN A 230 -5.16 6.41 -24.11
N VAL A 231 -6.48 6.50 -24.26
CA VAL A 231 -7.17 7.74 -24.61
C VAL A 231 -7.19 8.75 -23.47
N LEU A 232 -7.13 8.28 -22.21
CA LEU A 232 -7.13 9.13 -21.01
C LEU A 232 -5.70 9.41 -20.51
N TYR A 233 -4.78 8.48 -20.76
CA TYR A 233 -3.37 8.64 -20.47
C TYR A 233 -2.55 7.82 -21.47
N SER A 234 -1.63 8.45 -22.19
CA SER A 234 -0.95 7.84 -23.33
C SER A 234 0.02 6.74 -22.92
N GLN A 235 0.13 5.68 -23.73
CA GLN A 235 1.12 4.63 -23.55
C GLN A 235 2.55 5.19 -23.58
N SER A 236 2.81 6.15 -24.45
CA SER A 236 4.12 6.80 -24.54
C SER A 236 4.57 7.43 -23.22
N ASN A 237 3.65 8.05 -22.45
CA ASN A 237 4.00 8.59 -21.13
C ASN A 237 4.32 7.48 -20.14
N ILE A 238 3.63 6.33 -20.21
CA ILE A 238 3.91 5.18 -19.35
C ILE A 238 5.27 4.58 -19.69
N ASP A 239 5.57 4.42 -20.97
CA ASP A 239 6.85 3.86 -21.44
C ASP A 239 8.02 4.77 -21.02
N LYS A 240 7.87 6.08 -21.14
CA LYS A 240 8.86 7.06 -20.66
C LYS A 240 9.05 6.97 -19.14
N LEU A 241 7.96 6.92 -18.37
CA LEU A 241 8.01 6.80 -16.91
C LEU A 241 8.68 5.49 -16.50
N THR A 242 8.34 4.38 -17.16
CA THR A 242 8.93 3.05 -16.93
C THR A 242 10.43 3.07 -17.19
N SER A 243 10.84 3.66 -18.32
CA SER A 243 12.25 3.80 -18.68
C SER A 243 13.01 4.68 -17.65
N SER A 244 12.40 5.79 -17.20
CA SER A 244 12.98 6.64 -16.16
C SER A 244 13.18 5.85 -14.86
N PHE A 245 12.20 5.08 -14.41
CA PHE A 245 12.28 4.26 -13.20
C PHE A 245 13.38 3.19 -13.28
N LEU A 246 13.54 2.54 -14.43
CA LEU A 246 14.58 1.54 -14.64
C LEU A 246 15.99 2.15 -14.78
N ARG A 247 16.12 3.37 -15.28
CA ARG A 247 17.39 4.06 -15.47
C ARG A 247 17.88 4.75 -14.20
N GLU A 248 16.99 5.44 -13.50
CA GLU A 248 17.32 6.32 -12.38
C GLU A 248 17.15 5.59 -11.05
N LYS A 249 18.12 4.72 -10.74
CA LYS A 249 18.12 3.89 -9.55
C LYS A 249 19.04 4.45 -8.47
N LYS A 250 18.64 4.25 -7.23
CA LYS A 250 19.47 4.41 -6.05
C LYS A 250 19.76 3.01 -5.47
N PHE A 251 21.00 2.75 -5.09
CA PHE A 251 21.35 1.52 -4.40
C PHE A 251 21.35 1.74 -2.89
N ILE A 252 20.69 0.86 -2.17
CA ILE A 252 20.68 0.83 -0.72
C ILE A 252 21.40 -0.42 -0.21
N ASN A 253 22.13 -0.31 0.90
CA ASN A 253 22.74 -1.46 1.55
C ASN A 253 21.87 -1.92 2.71
N LEU A 254 21.42 -3.16 2.65
CA LEU A 254 20.65 -3.81 3.71
C LEU A 254 21.34 -5.13 4.08
N TYR A 255 21.84 -5.21 5.30
CA TYR A 255 22.51 -6.41 5.85
C TYR A 255 23.58 -6.97 4.90
N GLY A 256 24.41 -6.10 4.34
CA GLY A 256 25.51 -6.47 3.43
C GLY A 256 25.09 -6.78 2.00
N SER A 257 23.83 -6.57 1.62
CA SER A 257 23.34 -6.74 0.24
C SER A 257 22.97 -5.41 -0.36
N SER A 258 23.46 -5.13 -1.57
CA SER A 258 23.10 -3.94 -2.36
C SER A 258 21.82 -4.18 -3.14
N LEU A 259 20.84 -3.28 -3.02
CA LEU A 259 19.50 -3.46 -3.57
C LEU A 259 19.10 -2.19 -4.35
N PRO A 260 18.67 -2.31 -5.63
CA PRO A 260 18.24 -1.16 -6.40
C PRO A 260 16.81 -0.75 -6.00
N ILE A 261 16.63 0.50 -5.58
CA ILE A 261 15.33 1.16 -5.40
C ILE A 261 15.23 2.36 -6.33
N LEU A 262 14.05 2.92 -6.47
CA LEU A 262 13.85 4.16 -7.24
C LEU A 262 14.65 5.33 -6.64
N SER A 263 15.03 6.31 -7.49
CA SER A 263 15.53 7.59 -7.00
C SER A 263 14.51 8.23 -6.05
N PRO A 264 14.91 9.13 -5.14
CA PRO A 264 13.97 9.75 -4.19
C PRO A 264 12.75 10.37 -4.85
N GLU A 265 12.93 11.10 -5.95
CA GLU A 265 11.88 11.77 -6.72
C GLU A 265 10.92 10.75 -7.35
N ASN A 266 11.49 9.78 -8.08
CA ASN A 266 10.71 8.70 -8.72
C ASN A 266 9.98 7.84 -7.69
N LEU A 267 10.57 7.62 -6.51
CA LEU A 267 9.95 6.88 -5.43
C LEU A 267 8.72 7.59 -4.88
N VAL A 268 8.80 8.89 -4.65
CA VAL A 268 7.66 9.67 -4.17
C VAL A 268 6.57 9.73 -5.23
N ILE A 269 6.92 9.95 -6.50
CA ILE A 269 5.98 9.91 -7.64
C ILE A 269 5.27 8.55 -7.67
N PHE A 270 6.03 7.45 -7.67
CA PHE A 270 5.47 6.10 -7.72
C PHE A 270 4.50 5.83 -6.56
N LEU A 271 4.90 6.15 -5.33
CA LEU A 271 4.08 5.90 -4.15
C LEU A 271 2.79 6.74 -4.16
N LEU A 272 2.83 7.97 -4.67
CA LEU A 272 1.65 8.82 -4.84
C LEU A 272 0.71 8.26 -5.93
N LEU A 273 1.25 7.78 -7.04
CA LEU A 273 0.47 7.07 -8.07
C LEU A 273 -0.14 5.77 -7.54
N HIS A 274 0.62 5.01 -6.75
CA HIS A 274 0.10 3.82 -6.09
C HIS A 274 -1.00 4.16 -5.05
N TYR A 275 -0.90 5.29 -4.37
CA TYR A 275 -1.96 5.77 -3.48
C TYR A 275 -3.21 6.20 -4.25
N PHE A 276 -3.04 6.85 -5.40
CA PHE A 276 -4.12 7.12 -6.35
C PHE A 276 -4.75 5.81 -6.86
N HIS A 277 -3.94 4.79 -7.18
CA HIS A 277 -4.42 3.46 -7.57
C HIS A 277 -5.41 2.87 -6.54
N HIS A 278 -5.21 3.15 -5.26
CA HIS A 278 -6.12 2.79 -4.18
C HIS A 278 -7.18 3.84 -3.87
N ASN A 279 -7.52 4.71 -4.82
CA ASN A 279 -8.55 5.76 -4.67
C ASN A 279 -8.32 6.63 -3.42
N PHE A 280 -7.07 6.91 -3.08
CA PHE A 280 -6.63 7.67 -1.91
C PHE A 280 -7.12 7.09 -0.58
N LYS A 281 -7.21 5.76 -0.48
CA LYS A 281 -7.60 5.04 0.75
C LYS A 281 -6.44 4.23 1.34
N GLY A 282 -6.59 3.90 2.62
CA GLY A 282 -5.55 3.20 3.39
C GLY A 282 -4.50 4.16 3.94
N VAL A 283 -4.75 4.66 5.15
CA VAL A 283 -3.87 5.62 5.84
C VAL A 283 -2.42 5.14 5.98
N PHE A 284 -2.19 3.83 6.03
CA PHE A 284 -0.86 3.26 6.13
C PHE A 284 0.01 3.57 4.90
N ARG A 285 -0.60 3.66 3.69
CA ARG A 285 0.10 4.05 2.47
C ARG A 285 0.56 5.51 2.56
N LEU A 286 -0.35 6.39 2.96
CA LEU A 286 -0.05 7.81 3.13
C LEU A 286 1.00 8.03 4.22
N SER A 287 0.89 7.32 5.36
CA SER A 287 1.90 7.36 6.42
C SER A 287 3.27 6.87 5.96
N PHE A 288 3.32 5.89 5.07
CA PHE A 288 4.59 5.41 4.54
C PHE A 288 5.22 6.43 3.60
N ILE A 289 4.43 7.11 2.75
CA ILE A 289 4.93 8.21 1.90
C ILE A 289 5.51 9.35 2.76
N ASP A 290 4.82 9.75 3.84
CA ASP A 290 5.34 10.75 4.78
C ASP A 290 6.72 10.35 5.34
N LYS A 291 6.87 9.07 5.72
CA LYS A 291 8.15 8.57 6.24
C LYS A 291 9.25 8.54 5.18
N VAL A 292 8.92 8.19 3.94
CA VAL A 292 9.86 8.25 2.82
C VAL A 292 10.34 9.69 2.61
N ILE A 293 9.43 10.65 2.53
CA ILE A 293 9.77 12.07 2.33
C ILE A 293 10.66 12.60 3.47
N ARG A 294 10.38 12.21 4.71
CA ARG A 294 11.20 12.61 5.87
C ARG A 294 12.55 11.92 5.92
N LYS A 295 12.65 10.68 5.43
CA LYS A 295 13.89 9.92 5.37
C LYS A 295 14.81 10.42 4.26
N GLU A 296 14.26 10.69 3.10
CA GLU A 296 14.97 11.19 1.92
C GLU A 296 15.15 12.72 2.00
N LYS A 297 16.08 13.16 2.85
CA LYS A 297 16.32 14.60 3.17
C LYS A 297 16.69 15.47 1.96
N LYS A 298 17.05 14.88 0.83
CA LYS A 298 17.56 15.56 -0.38
C LYS A 298 16.64 15.34 -1.59
N ILE A 299 15.32 15.33 -1.38
CA ILE A 299 14.39 15.31 -2.52
C ILE A 299 14.54 16.63 -3.28
N ASP A 300 14.88 16.55 -4.55
CA ASP A 300 14.83 17.71 -5.44
C ASP A 300 13.38 17.94 -5.89
N TRP A 301 12.70 18.81 -5.17
CA TRP A 301 11.31 19.15 -5.45
C TRP A 301 11.10 19.79 -6.82
N LYS A 302 12.09 20.52 -7.34
CA LYS A 302 12.05 21.14 -8.68
C LYS A 302 12.14 20.07 -9.76
N GLU A 303 13.14 19.18 -9.65
CA GLU A 303 13.27 18.05 -10.56
C GLU A 303 12.02 17.17 -10.55
N MET A 304 11.48 16.89 -9.34
CA MET A 304 10.25 16.12 -9.21
C MET A 304 9.07 16.81 -9.90
N ALA A 305 8.93 18.14 -9.80
CA ALA A 305 7.89 18.90 -10.48
C ALA A 305 8.03 18.80 -12.01
N ILE A 306 9.22 18.98 -12.53
CA ILE A 306 9.51 18.86 -13.97
C ILE A 306 9.08 17.48 -14.49
N LYS A 307 9.45 16.39 -13.79
CA LYS A 307 9.03 15.02 -14.15
C LYS A 307 7.52 14.84 -14.11
N ILE A 308 6.86 15.35 -13.08
CA ILE A 308 5.40 15.27 -12.95
C ILE A 308 4.71 16.00 -14.10
N GLU A 309 5.20 17.16 -14.51
CA GLU A 309 4.66 17.92 -15.65
C GLU A 309 4.95 17.23 -16.98
N GLU A 310 6.19 16.78 -17.22
CA GLU A 310 6.60 16.06 -18.42
C GLU A 310 5.71 14.84 -18.67
N TYR A 311 5.46 14.06 -17.62
CA TYR A 311 4.64 12.84 -17.70
C TYR A 311 3.15 13.12 -17.49
N LYS A 312 2.71 14.39 -17.37
CA LYS A 312 1.31 14.80 -17.19
C LYS A 312 0.65 14.13 -15.98
N LEU A 313 1.34 14.09 -14.86
CA LEU A 313 0.91 13.40 -13.63
C LEU A 313 0.31 14.35 -12.58
N ASN A 314 0.31 15.67 -12.80
CA ASN A 314 -0.11 16.70 -11.85
C ASN A 314 -1.41 16.34 -11.12
N ASN A 315 -2.46 16.06 -11.89
CA ASN A 315 -3.80 15.84 -11.35
C ASN A 315 -3.90 14.59 -10.49
N TYR A 316 -3.00 13.61 -10.68
CA TYR A 316 -2.98 12.34 -9.94
C TYR A 316 -2.13 12.41 -8.68
N VAL A 317 -1.05 13.17 -8.72
CA VAL A 317 -0.07 13.31 -7.62
C VAL A 317 -0.52 14.38 -6.61
N TYR A 318 -1.01 15.51 -7.09
CA TYR A 318 -1.41 16.66 -6.28
C TYR A 318 -2.37 16.35 -5.12
N PRO A 319 -3.44 15.54 -5.30
CA PRO A 319 -4.33 15.18 -4.19
C PRO A 319 -3.62 14.45 -3.06
N GLY A 320 -2.67 13.56 -3.39
CA GLY A 320 -1.87 12.85 -2.41
C GLY A 320 -0.98 13.79 -1.60
N LEU A 321 -0.35 14.77 -2.23
CA LEU A 321 0.44 15.80 -1.54
C LEU A 321 -0.42 16.65 -0.60
N LEU A 322 -1.64 17.03 -1.01
CA LEU A 322 -2.59 17.72 -0.13
C LEU A 322 -2.98 16.89 1.09
N LEU A 323 -3.23 15.59 0.90
CA LEU A 323 -3.56 14.68 1.99
C LEU A 323 -2.39 14.49 2.96
N LEU A 324 -1.15 14.42 2.46
CA LEU A 324 0.07 14.40 3.29
C LEU A 324 0.17 15.65 4.17
N LYS A 325 -0.01 16.83 3.60
CA LYS A 325 -0.02 18.09 4.38
C LYS A 325 -1.14 18.09 5.42
N LYS A 326 -2.35 17.68 5.03
CA LYS A 326 -3.54 17.67 5.91
C LYS A 326 -3.41 16.74 7.12
N TYR A 327 -2.93 15.52 6.91
CA TYR A 327 -2.95 14.48 7.95
C TYR A 327 -1.63 14.31 8.69
N PHE A 328 -0.49 14.58 8.04
CA PHE A 328 0.84 14.30 8.59
C PHE A 328 1.71 15.56 8.73
N LEU A 329 1.26 16.71 8.23
CA LEU A 329 2.07 17.93 8.20
C LEU A 329 3.42 17.68 7.50
N THR A 330 3.39 16.87 6.44
CA THR A 330 4.58 16.51 5.65
C THR A 330 5.22 17.78 5.09
N PRO A 331 6.54 17.94 5.18
CA PRO A 331 7.26 19.10 4.65
C PRO A 331 7.32 19.03 3.11
N VAL A 332 6.23 19.36 2.46
CA VAL A 332 6.15 19.52 1.00
C VAL A 332 6.41 20.98 0.67
N ASP A 333 7.32 21.20 -0.27
CA ASP A 333 7.66 22.53 -0.75
C ASP A 333 6.43 23.32 -1.21
N GLY A 334 6.36 24.60 -0.85
CA GLY A 334 5.21 25.45 -1.17
C GLY A 334 5.13 25.78 -2.66
N ASP A 335 6.27 25.99 -3.30
CA ASP A 335 6.36 26.35 -4.71
C ASP A 335 5.90 25.20 -5.59
N ILE A 336 6.28 23.97 -5.25
CA ILE A 336 5.80 22.79 -5.98
C ILE A 336 4.28 22.65 -5.91
N MET A 337 3.68 22.98 -4.78
CA MET A 337 2.22 22.93 -4.64
C MET A 337 1.50 23.94 -5.52
N SER A 338 2.13 25.05 -5.80
CA SER A 338 1.62 26.09 -6.71
C SER A 338 1.76 25.66 -8.18
N VAL A 339 2.93 25.15 -8.56
CA VAL A 339 3.23 24.64 -9.92
C VAL A 339 2.30 23.47 -10.28
N LEU A 340 2.17 22.49 -9.40
CA LEU A 340 1.37 21.28 -9.67
C LEU A 340 -0.13 21.48 -9.52
N LYS A 341 -0.62 22.67 -9.16
CA LYS A 341 -2.04 22.91 -8.92
C LYS A 341 -2.87 22.66 -10.18
N PRO A 342 -3.85 21.73 -10.11
CA PRO A 342 -4.72 21.46 -11.23
C PRO A 342 -5.62 22.64 -11.62
N GLY A 343 -6.21 22.55 -12.80
CA GLY A 343 -7.20 23.50 -13.28
C GLY A 343 -8.41 23.63 -12.32
N ARG A 344 -9.24 24.65 -12.52
CA ARG A 344 -10.37 24.99 -11.62
C ARG A 344 -11.32 23.80 -11.40
N ARG A 345 -11.67 23.08 -12.47
CA ARG A 345 -12.60 21.94 -12.43
C ARG A 345 -12.05 20.77 -11.63
N GLU A 346 -10.82 20.39 -11.91
CA GLU A 346 -10.13 19.30 -11.23
C GLU A 346 -9.87 19.65 -9.75
N SER A 347 -9.46 20.89 -9.48
CA SER A 347 -9.30 21.40 -8.12
C SER A 347 -10.60 21.34 -7.31
N ALA A 348 -11.73 21.74 -7.89
CA ALA A 348 -13.04 21.63 -7.25
C ALA A 348 -13.39 20.17 -6.93
N PHE A 349 -13.16 19.27 -7.88
CA PHE A 349 -13.39 17.83 -7.67
C PHE A 349 -12.49 17.26 -6.55
N ILE A 350 -11.23 17.64 -6.52
CA ILE A 350 -10.29 17.23 -5.46
C ILE A 350 -10.81 17.67 -4.09
N GLN A 351 -11.20 18.94 -3.95
CA GLN A 351 -11.69 19.49 -2.70
C GLN A 351 -13.01 18.83 -2.24
N ASP A 352 -13.96 18.66 -3.16
CA ASP A 352 -15.30 18.21 -2.83
C ASP A 352 -15.42 16.70 -2.66
N LYS A 353 -14.58 15.91 -3.31
CA LYS A 353 -14.65 14.47 -3.30
C LYS A 353 -13.44 13.81 -2.64
N ILE A 354 -12.23 14.10 -3.14
CA ILE A 354 -11.04 13.35 -2.69
C ILE A 354 -10.66 13.72 -1.25
N LEU A 355 -10.60 15.02 -0.92
CA LEU A 355 -10.19 15.45 0.43
C LEU A 355 -11.26 15.18 1.52
N LYS A 356 -12.48 14.82 1.13
CA LYS A 356 -13.55 14.38 2.04
C LYS A 356 -13.61 12.87 2.22
N GLU A 357 -12.82 12.11 1.46
CA GLU A 357 -12.74 10.65 1.63
C GLU A 357 -12.20 10.25 3.01
N ASN A 358 -12.77 9.16 3.53
CA ASN A 358 -12.23 8.56 4.76
C ASN A 358 -11.00 7.71 4.42
N ILE A 359 -9.82 8.32 4.55
CA ILE A 359 -8.54 7.65 4.27
C ILE A 359 -8.22 6.48 5.22
N PHE A 360 -8.94 6.35 6.34
CA PHE A 360 -8.72 5.27 7.30
C PHE A 360 -9.37 3.95 6.88
N ASN A 361 -10.34 4.02 5.97
CA ASN A 361 -10.96 2.84 5.38
C ASN A 361 -10.07 2.27 4.26
N ASP A 362 -10.15 0.97 4.04
CA ASP A 362 -9.64 0.37 2.83
C ASP A 362 -10.65 0.51 1.68
N GLU A 363 -10.19 0.21 0.48
CA GLU A 363 -11.00 0.26 -0.72
C GLU A 363 -11.99 -0.91 -0.75
N GLU A 364 -13.23 -0.65 -1.14
CA GLU A 364 -14.23 -1.68 -1.40
C GLU A 364 -13.99 -2.27 -2.81
N ARG A 365 -13.66 -3.56 -2.89
CA ARG A 365 -13.29 -4.23 -4.16
C ARG A 365 -14.36 -4.10 -5.24
N ILE A 366 -15.64 -4.22 -4.87
CA ILE A 366 -16.78 -4.23 -5.82
C ILE A 366 -16.94 -2.88 -6.55
N PHE A 367 -16.66 -1.77 -5.87
CA PHE A 367 -16.84 -0.41 -6.43
C PHE A 367 -15.53 0.26 -6.85
N ALA A 368 -14.39 -0.39 -6.63
CA ALA A 368 -13.09 0.16 -6.94
C ALA A 368 -12.94 0.52 -8.43
N GLY A 369 -13.43 -0.33 -9.32
CA GLY A 369 -13.35 -0.14 -10.77
C GLY A 369 -14.09 1.11 -11.24
N ILE A 370 -15.37 1.27 -10.91
CA ILE A 370 -16.21 2.41 -11.31
C ILE A 370 -15.69 3.71 -10.69
N LYS A 371 -15.34 3.70 -9.40
CA LYS A 371 -14.81 4.85 -8.70
C LYS A 371 -13.47 5.29 -9.30
N ARG A 372 -12.60 4.33 -9.59
CA ARG A 372 -11.32 4.58 -10.23
C ARG A 372 -11.49 5.16 -11.63
N PHE A 373 -12.39 4.56 -12.43
CA PHE A 373 -12.72 5.09 -13.76
C PHE A 373 -13.15 6.55 -13.68
N LYS A 374 -14.08 6.88 -12.75
CA LYS A 374 -14.52 8.25 -12.52
C LYS A 374 -13.37 9.18 -12.14
N TYR A 375 -12.45 8.72 -11.28
CA TYR A 375 -11.29 9.51 -10.87
C TYR A 375 -10.32 9.70 -12.05
N ILE A 376 -9.99 8.64 -12.77
CA ILE A 376 -9.13 8.73 -13.96
C ILE A 376 -9.77 9.66 -15.00
N PHE A 377 -11.05 9.51 -15.26
CA PHE A 377 -11.77 10.31 -16.27
C PHE A 377 -11.76 11.81 -15.92
N ILE A 378 -12.06 12.16 -14.66
CA ILE A 378 -12.13 13.57 -14.25
C ILE A 378 -10.72 14.17 -14.14
N LEU A 379 -9.76 13.41 -13.59
CA LEU A 379 -8.40 13.86 -13.39
C LEU A 379 -7.52 13.73 -14.66
N SER A 380 -8.03 13.11 -15.73
CA SER A 380 -7.30 13.01 -17.00
C SER A 380 -6.89 14.39 -17.53
N THR A 381 -5.65 14.48 -17.95
CA THR A 381 -5.08 15.66 -18.61
C THR A 381 -5.46 15.77 -20.07
N GLU A 382 -5.98 14.68 -20.67
CA GLU A 382 -6.52 14.72 -22.04
C GLU A 382 -7.85 15.46 -22.08
N GLN A 383 -8.02 16.39 -23.04
CA GLN A 383 -9.18 17.29 -23.08
C GLN A 383 -10.11 17.01 -24.29
N GLY A 384 -11.37 17.41 -24.15
CA GLY A 384 -12.30 17.62 -25.27
C GLY A 384 -12.95 16.38 -25.85
N LEU A 385 -13.02 16.28 -27.19
CA LEU A 385 -13.68 15.25 -27.99
C LEU A 385 -13.32 13.82 -27.59
N LYS A 386 -12.08 13.56 -27.16
CA LYS A 386 -11.66 12.24 -26.68
C LYS A 386 -12.40 11.78 -25.42
N LYS A 387 -12.69 12.69 -24.47
CA LYS A 387 -13.51 12.36 -23.27
C LYS A 387 -14.95 12.07 -23.66
N LEU A 388 -15.50 12.79 -24.67
CA LEU A 388 -16.85 12.57 -25.16
C LEU A 388 -17.01 11.24 -25.88
N MET A 389 -16.03 10.85 -26.71
CA MET A 389 -16.02 9.58 -27.45
C MET A 389 -15.93 8.35 -26.53
N ILE A 390 -15.31 8.49 -25.35
CA ILE A 390 -15.27 7.42 -24.36
C ILE A 390 -16.64 7.25 -23.69
N ASN A 391 -17.30 8.35 -23.38
CA ASN A 391 -18.65 8.30 -22.80
C ASN A 391 -19.64 7.59 -23.73
N THR A 392 -19.60 7.86 -25.03
CA THR A 392 -20.48 7.21 -26.02
C THR A 392 -20.16 5.75 -26.20
N LYS A 393 -18.88 5.34 -26.21
CA LYS A 393 -18.46 3.93 -26.32
C LYS A 393 -18.80 3.11 -25.06
N ILE A 394 -18.64 3.71 -23.87
CA ILE A 394 -18.97 3.03 -22.61
C ILE A 394 -20.49 2.95 -22.41
N ALA A 395 -21.22 4.03 -22.69
CA ALA A 395 -22.68 4.04 -22.61
C ALA A 395 -23.32 3.09 -23.64
N GLY A 396 -22.72 2.93 -24.82
CA GLY A 396 -23.17 1.96 -25.83
C GLY A 396 -22.98 0.51 -25.39
N LYS A 397 -21.87 0.20 -24.67
CA LYS A 397 -21.60 -1.15 -24.18
C LYS A 397 -22.39 -1.54 -22.94
N LEU A 398 -22.72 -0.56 -22.07
CA LEU A 398 -23.57 -0.79 -20.89
C LEU A 398 -25.06 -0.92 -21.21
N LYS A 399 -25.49 -0.59 -22.45
CA LYS A 399 -26.88 -0.76 -22.91
C LYS A 399 -27.13 -2.08 -23.66
N THR A 400 -26.07 -2.84 -23.94
CA THR A 400 -26.17 -4.13 -24.68
C THR A 400 -26.06 -5.35 -23.76
N ASP A 401 -25.96 -5.15 -22.46
CA ASP A 401 -26.08 -6.16 -21.38
C ASP A 401 -27.32 -5.83 -20.52
#